data_26284fbcb46205928606e6c2576706a8
#
_entry.id   26284fbcb46205928606e6c2576706a8
#
_cell.length_a   1.000
_cell.length_b   1.000
_cell.length_c   1.000
_cell.angle_alpha   90.00
_cell.angle_beta   90.00
_cell.angle_gamma   90.00
#
_symmetry.space_group_name_H-M   'P 1'
#
loop_
_entity.id
_entity.type
_entity.pdbx_description
1 polymer ?
#
loop_
_entity_poly.entity_id
_entity_poly.type
_entity_poly.pdbx_seq_one_letter_code
_entity_poly.pdbx_strand_id
1 'polypeptide(L)'
;MPPLVFPDNTVLCNFASVNRLELLEGWLRGRGRWTAAVAYEVGRSTTVLPALASIGRDGWLGEPIDIEDAQSVARVETIRRVVFGGAPDRPLQHLGEAQTCFLLAEWSEFTGAWWVTDDEDAYEYAVRRGIASYRTVDIMRHLVADGDLRADEAFALMRRMADRDRGLFVPQRSRDLE
;
A
#
# COMPACT_ATOMS: atom_id res chain seq x y z
N MET A 1 -2.62 -6.73 -20.36
CA MET A 1 -3.14 -7.18 -19.04
C MET A 1 -3.28 -5.94 -18.13
N PRO A 2 -4.25 -5.89 -17.23
CA PRO A 2 -4.31 -4.80 -16.26
C PRO A 2 -3.06 -4.81 -15.37
N PRO A 3 -2.59 -3.64 -14.89
CA PRO A 3 -1.36 -3.54 -14.12
C PRO A 3 -1.45 -4.28 -12.79
N LEU A 4 -0.33 -4.83 -12.32
CA LEU A 4 -0.19 -5.31 -10.95
C LEU A 4 -0.25 -4.13 -9.98
N VAL A 5 -0.64 -4.38 -8.74
CA VAL A 5 -0.84 -3.33 -7.72
C VAL A 5 -0.14 -3.73 -6.43
N PHE A 6 0.66 -2.83 -5.91
CA PHE A 6 1.41 -3.00 -4.66
C PHE A 6 0.80 -2.09 -3.58
N PRO A 7 -0.13 -2.59 -2.76
CA PRO A 7 -0.60 -1.83 -1.60
C PRO A 7 0.45 -1.85 -0.50
N ASP A 8 0.71 -0.70 0.08
CA ASP A 8 1.57 -0.54 1.24
C ASP A 8 0.85 -0.98 2.54
N ASN A 9 1.62 -1.27 3.60
CA ASN A 9 1.07 -1.63 4.90
C ASN A 9 0.12 -0.57 5.46
N THR A 10 0.37 0.71 5.24
CA THR A 10 -0.52 1.80 5.67
C THR A 10 -1.92 1.68 5.07
N VAL A 11 -2.00 1.39 3.77
CA VAL A 11 -3.27 1.20 3.06
C VAL A 11 -4.01 -0.04 3.55
N LEU A 12 -3.31 -1.16 3.71
CA LEU A 12 -3.88 -2.40 4.26
C LEU A 12 -4.45 -2.17 5.67
N CYS A 13 -3.70 -1.45 6.52
CA CYS A 13 -4.15 -1.07 7.85
C CYS A 13 -5.36 -0.13 7.84
N ASN A 14 -5.45 0.79 6.87
CA ASN A 14 -6.59 1.70 6.73
C ASN A 14 -7.89 0.91 6.55
N PHE A 15 -7.94 0.01 5.57
CA PHE A 15 -9.11 -0.85 5.32
C PHE A 15 -9.38 -1.82 6.47
N ALA A 16 -8.34 -2.44 7.05
CA ALA A 16 -8.48 -3.33 8.20
C ALA A 16 -9.06 -2.62 9.43
N SER A 17 -8.66 -1.36 9.66
CA SER A 17 -9.11 -0.58 10.81
C SER A 17 -10.61 -0.37 10.86
N VAL A 18 -11.28 -0.36 9.72
CA VAL A 18 -12.73 -0.20 9.59
C VAL A 18 -13.45 -1.51 9.24
N ASN A 19 -12.75 -2.65 9.28
CA ASN A 19 -13.22 -3.98 8.92
C ASN A 19 -13.80 -4.06 7.49
N ARG A 20 -13.08 -3.47 6.51
CA ARG A 20 -13.50 -3.40 5.10
C ARG A 20 -12.38 -3.84 4.15
N LEU A 21 -11.56 -4.84 4.55
CA LEU A 21 -10.51 -5.42 3.68
C LEU A 21 -11.09 -6.01 2.40
N GLU A 22 -12.32 -6.52 2.42
CA GLU A 22 -12.99 -7.07 1.25
C GLU A 22 -13.19 -6.06 0.11
N LEU A 23 -13.30 -4.76 0.44
CA LEU A 23 -13.37 -3.71 -0.57
C LEU A 23 -12.03 -3.57 -1.32
N LEU A 24 -10.93 -3.63 -0.58
CA LEU A 24 -9.59 -3.56 -1.17
C LEU A 24 -9.30 -4.81 -2.00
N GLU A 25 -9.60 -6.00 -1.47
CA GLU A 25 -9.46 -7.26 -2.19
C GLU A 25 -10.28 -7.25 -3.50
N GLY A 26 -11.55 -6.84 -3.42
CA GLY A 26 -12.44 -6.71 -4.57
C GLY A 26 -11.90 -5.72 -5.61
N TRP A 27 -11.38 -4.57 -5.19
CA TRP A 27 -10.78 -3.59 -6.08
C TRP A 27 -9.49 -4.10 -6.75
N LEU A 28 -8.67 -4.83 -6.02
CA LEU A 28 -7.44 -5.43 -6.55
C LEU A 28 -7.71 -6.50 -7.61
N ARG A 29 -8.82 -7.22 -7.54
CA ARG A 29 -9.22 -8.24 -8.54
C ARG A 29 -8.10 -9.25 -8.86
N GLY A 30 -7.39 -9.72 -7.83
CA GLY A 30 -6.29 -10.68 -7.96
C GLY A 30 -4.97 -10.11 -8.48
N ARG A 31 -4.89 -8.78 -8.68
CA ARG A 31 -3.68 -8.08 -9.15
C ARG A 31 -2.73 -7.66 -8.02
N GLY A 32 -3.16 -7.83 -6.77
CA GLY A 32 -2.37 -7.43 -5.61
C GLY A 32 -1.06 -8.21 -5.53
N ARG A 33 0.02 -7.51 -5.15
CA ARG A 33 1.34 -8.09 -4.85
C ARG A 33 1.94 -7.34 -3.68
N TRP A 34 2.85 -7.96 -2.98
CA TRP A 34 3.56 -7.36 -1.87
C TRP A 34 4.99 -7.86 -1.75
N THR A 35 5.84 -7.09 -1.10
CA THR A 35 7.21 -7.49 -0.77
C THR A 35 7.26 -8.26 0.55
N ALA A 36 8.34 -8.99 0.79
CA ALA A 36 8.58 -9.67 2.05
C ALA A 36 8.59 -8.69 3.24
N ALA A 37 9.13 -7.47 3.05
CA ALA A 37 9.11 -6.45 4.10
C ALA A 37 7.70 -5.97 4.43
N VAL A 38 6.85 -5.69 3.42
CA VAL A 38 5.45 -5.31 3.65
C VAL A 38 4.69 -6.47 4.32
N ALA A 39 4.90 -7.71 3.90
CA ALA A 39 4.30 -8.89 4.54
C ALA A 39 4.71 -9.01 6.01
N TYR A 40 5.97 -8.75 6.33
CA TYR A 40 6.46 -8.73 7.71
C TYR A 40 5.79 -7.63 8.55
N GLU A 41 5.66 -6.42 8.02
CA GLU A 41 4.99 -5.30 8.69
C GLU A 41 3.51 -5.60 8.94
N VAL A 42 2.82 -6.16 7.94
CA VAL A 42 1.43 -6.63 8.06
C VAL A 42 1.32 -7.66 9.17
N GLY A 43 2.21 -8.65 9.20
CA GLY A 43 2.27 -9.66 10.27
C GLY A 43 2.38 -9.04 11.68
N ARG A 44 3.20 -8.01 11.84
CA ARG A 44 3.31 -7.28 13.11
C ARG A 44 2.03 -6.49 13.43
N SER A 45 1.41 -5.93 12.42
CA SER A 45 0.18 -5.13 12.58
C SER A 45 -1.04 -5.98 12.98
N THR A 46 -0.98 -7.31 12.79
CA THR A 46 -2.07 -8.23 13.19
C THR A 46 -2.33 -8.22 14.70
N THR A 47 -1.35 -7.85 15.52
CA THR A 47 -1.52 -7.72 16.98
C THR A 47 -2.53 -6.65 17.36
N VAL A 48 -2.66 -5.61 16.55
CA VAL A 48 -3.59 -4.49 16.76
C VAL A 48 -4.81 -4.59 15.83
N LEU A 49 -4.60 -5.11 14.63
CA LEU A 49 -5.61 -5.27 13.58
C LEU A 49 -5.71 -6.74 13.14
N PRO A 50 -6.37 -7.61 13.93
CA PRO A 50 -6.42 -9.05 13.66
C PRO A 50 -6.97 -9.42 12.27
N ALA A 51 -7.82 -8.57 11.69
CA ALA A 51 -8.36 -8.77 10.34
C ALA A 51 -7.27 -8.92 9.27
N LEU A 52 -6.09 -8.32 9.46
CA LEU A 52 -4.95 -8.42 8.53
C LEU A 52 -4.45 -9.86 8.35
N ALA A 53 -4.69 -10.76 9.32
CA ALA A 53 -4.30 -12.16 9.21
C ALA A 53 -4.99 -12.88 8.04
N SER A 54 -6.13 -12.38 7.56
CA SER A 54 -6.82 -12.93 6.39
C SER A 54 -5.99 -12.80 5.11
N ILE A 55 -5.16 -11.76 4.98
CA ILE A 55 -4.37 -11.51 3.78
C ILE A 55 -3.45 -12.70 3.47
N GLY A 56 -2.66 -13.13 4.46
CA GLY A 56 -1.78 -14.29 4.31
C GLY A 56 -2.55 -15.62 4.22
N ARG A 57 -3.61 -15.80 5.02
CA ARG A 57 -4.42 -17.02 5.03
C ARG A 57 -5.15 -17.23 3.71
N ASP A 58 -5.74 -16.18 3.16
CA ASP A 58 -6.59 -16.25 1.96
C ASP A 58 -5.78 -15.99 0.68
N GLY A 59 -4.52 -15.51 0.80
CA GLY A 59 -3.53 -15.44 -0.27
C GLY A 59 -3.82 -14.46 -1.41
N TRP A 60 -4.68 -13.46 -1.20
CA TRP A 60 -5.09 -12.55 -2.29
C TRP A 60 -4.03 -11.53 -2.72
N LEU A 61 -2.90 -11.41 -2.01
CA LEU A 61 -1.71 -10.69 -2.46
C LEU A 61 -0.62 -11.61 -3.05
N GLY A 62 -0.87 -12.93 -3.08
CA GLY A 62 0.11 -13.93 -3.50
C GLY A 62 1.23 -14.12 -2.48
N GLU A 63 2.24 -14.90 -2.88
CA GLU A 63 3.45 -15.08 -2.07
C GLU A 63 4.22 -13.77 -1.97
N PRO A 64 4.78 -13.45 -0.79
CA PRO A 64 5.64 -12.30 -0.63
C PRO A 64 6.86 -12.36 -1.55
N ILE A 65 7.15 -11.26 -2.25
CA ILE A 65 8.29 -11.17 -3.14
C ILE A 65 9.54 -10.87 -2.32
N ASP A 66 10.52 -11.76 -2.37
CA ASP A 66 11.79 -11.60 -1.69
C ASP A 66 12.88 -11.03 -2.61
N ILE A 67 13.84 -10.31 -2.01
CA ILE A 67 14.99 -9.72 -2.71
C ILE A 67 16.23 -10.31 -2.05
N GLU A 68 16.82 -11.34 -2.69
CA GLU A 68 17.88 -12.14 -2.08
C GLU A 68 19.27 -11.81 -2.61
N ASP A 69 19.40 -11.33 -3.84
CA ASP A 69 20.72 -11.06 -4.39
C ASP A 69 21.42 -9.86 -3.72
N ALA A 70 22.70 -10.00 -3.44
CA ALA A 70 23.46 -9.04 -2.66
C ALA A 70 23.49 -7.62 -3.27
N GLN A 71 23.44 -7.50 -4.60
CA GLN A 71 23.45 -6.20 -5.27
C GLN A 71 22.11 -5.49 -5.09
N SER A 72 21.01 -6.18 -5.28
CA SER A 72 19.67 -5.65 -5.06
C SER A 72 19.44 -5.27 -3.60
N VAL A 73 19.85 -6.12 -2.65
CA VAL A 73 19.80 -5.82 -1.22
C VAL A 73 20.58 -4.55 -0.88
N ALA A 74 21.79 -4.37 -1.41
CA ALA A 74 22.57 -3.15 -1.20
C ALA A 74 21.89 -1.91 -1.79
N ARG A 75 21.20 -2.03 -2.93
CA ARG A 75 20.42 -0.93 -3.54
C ARG A 75 19.19 -0.59 -2.72
N VAL A 76 18.46 -1.59 -2.24
CA VAL A 76 17.32 -1.39 -1.33
C VAL A 76 17.78 -0.67 -0.06
N GLU A 77 18.90 -1.09 0.54
CA GLU A 77 19.45 -0.42 1.72
C GLU A 77 19.82 1.04 1.44
N THR A 78 20.36 1.33 0.26
CA THR A 78 20.66 2.70 -0.16
C THR A 78 19.39 3.54 -0.28
N ILE A 79 18.34 3.01 -0.92
CA ILE A 79 17.04 3.67 -1.03
C ILE A 79 16.46 3.90 0.36
N ARG A 80 16.43 2.88 1.21
CA ARG A 80 15.91 2.96 2.58
C ARG A 80 16.55 4.11 3.36
N ARG A 81 17.88 4.23 3.30
CA ARG A 81 18.63 5.24 4.08
C ARG A 81 18.64 6.61 3.46
N VAL A 82 18.88 6.71 2.15
CA VAL A 82 19.12 7.99 1.47
C VAL A 82 17.82 8.66 1.06
N VAL A 83 16.82 7.86 0.66
CA VAL A 83 15.52 8.39 0.19
C VAL A 83 14.56 8.55 1.36
N PHE A 84 14.40 7.49 2.16
CA PHE A 84 13.38 7.44 3.21
C PHE A 84 13.93 7.74 4.62
N GLY A 85 15.22 8.02 4.77
CA GLY A 85 15.80 8.43 6.06
C GLY A 85 15.89 7.31 7.09
N GLY A 86 15.87 6.05 6.67
CA GLY A 86 15.97 4.91 7.57
C GLY A 86 17.26 4.91 8.38
N ALA A 87 17.14 4.79 9.70
CA ALA A 87 18.28 4.82 10.61
C ALA A 87 19.15 3.54 10.49
N PRO A 88 20.48 3.64 10.65
CA PRO A 88 21.36 2.49 10.58
C PRO A 88 21.09 1.42 11.64
N ASP A 89 20.67 1.85 12.84
CA ASP A 89 20.33 1.00 13.98
C ASP A 89 18.89 0.45 13.93
N ARG A 90 18.12 0.83 12.92
CA ARG A 90 16.73 0.38 12.70
C ARG A 90 16.57 -0.21 11.30
N PRO A 91 17.09 -1.43 11.05
CA PRO A 91 17.17 -2.00 9.69
C PRO A 91 15.81 -2.24 9.02
N LEU A 92 14.74 -2.32 9.79
CA LEU A 92 13.38 -2.53 9.28
C LEU A 92 12.61 -1.21 9.01
N GLN A 93 13.12 -0.07 9.50
CA GLN A 93 12.47 1.22 9.27
C GLN A 93 12.52 1.57 7.78
N HIS A 94 11.35 1.82 7.18
CA HIS A 94 11.17 2.14 5.75
C HIS A 94 11.64 1.03 4.79
N LEU A 95 11.73 -0.21 5.27
CA LEU A 95 12.15 -1.33 4.41
C LEU A 95 11.07 -1.70 3.40
N GLY A 96 9.78 -1.64 3.78
CA GLY A 96 8.65 -1.91 2.90
C GLY A 96 8.62 -0.96 1.72
N GLU A 97 8.73 0.35 1.98
CA GLU A 97 8.77 1.40 0.96
C GLU A 97 9.99 1.23 0.04
N ALA A 98 11.15 0.94 0.63
CA ALA A 98 12.39 0.78 -0.14
C ALA A 98 12.35 -0.44 -1.06
N GLN A 99 11.87 -1.59 -0.59
CA GLN A 99 11.72 -2.80 -1.41
C GLN A 99 10.69 -2.58 -2.53
N THR A 100 9.52 -2.02 -2.20
CA THR A 100 8.47 -1.76 -3.19
C THR A 100 8.97 -0.80 -4.26
N CYS A 101 9.58 0.31 -3.87
CA CYS A 101 10.16 1.28 -4.79
C CYS A 101 11.22 0.64 -5.71
N PHE A 102 12.12 -0.17 -5.13
CA PHE A 102 13.16 -0.86 -5.89
C PHE A 102 12.56 -1.81 -6.94
N LEU A 103 11.61 -2.66 -6.55
CA LEU A 103 10.96 -3.59 -7.47
C LEU A 103 10.29 -2.86 -8.64
N LEU A 104 9.51 -1.80 -8.34
CA LEU A 104 8.76 -1.05 -9.35
C LEU A 104 9.65 -0.24 -10.28
N ALA A 105 10.83 0.18 -9.83
CA ALA A 105 11.77 0.97 -10.62
C ALA A 105 12.74 0.11 -11.46
N GLU A 106 13.08 -1.09 -10.98
CA GLU A 106 14.22 -1.83 -11.53
C GLU A 106 13.84 -3.19 -12.15
N TRP A 107 12.77 -3.84 -11.67
CA TRP A 107 12.39 -5.14 -12.21
C TRP A 107 11.40 -5.01 -13.37
N SER A 108 11.83 -5.45 -14.55
CA SER A 108 11.07 -5.32 -15.80
C SER A 108 9.69 -5.99 -15.76
N GLU A 109 9.53 -7.04 -14.95
CA GLU A 109 8.25 -7.74 -14.78
C GLU A 109 7.17 -6.88 -14.10
N PHE A 110 7.58 -5.84 -13.35
CA PHE A 110 6.68 -4.90 -12.70
C PHE A 110 6.57 -3.56 -13.42
N THR A 111 7.09 -3.46 -14.63
CA THR A 111 6.96 -2.25 -15.45
C THR A 111 5.48 -1.89 -15.63
N GLY A 112 5.11 -0.66 -15.23
CA GLY A 112 3.73 -0.17 -15.29
C GLY A 112 2.83 -0.64 -14.15
N ALA A 113 3.36 -1.38 -13.16
CA ALA A 113 2.62 -1.68 -11.94
C ALA A 113 2.33 -0.41 -11.13
N TRP A 114 1.31 -0.47 -10.29
CA TRP A 114 0.84 0.63 -9.48
C TRP A 114 1.30 0.46 -8.03
N TRP A 115 1.75 1.54 -7.42
CA TRP A 115 1.98 1.60 -5.99
C TRP A 115 0.82 2.32 -5.30
N VAL A 116 0.27 1.76 -4.24
CA VAL A 116 -0.75 2.42 -3.43
C VAL A 116 -0.17 2.66 -2.05
N THR A 117 0.01 3.94 -1.70
CA THR A 117 0.56 4.35 -0.41
C THR A 117 -0.05 5.67 0.05
N ASP A 118 -0.32 5.80 1.35
CA ASP A 118 -0.73 7.05 1.98
C ASP A 118 0.44 7.78 2.65
N ASP A 119 1.66 7.19 2.63
CA ASP A 119 2.88 7.88 3.05
C ASP A 119 3.25 8.96 2.05
N GLU A 120 3.38 10.22 2.51
CA GLU A 120 3.61 11.38 1.65
C GLU A 120 4.97 11.30 0.96
N ASP A 121 6.02 10.95 1.71
CA ASP A 121 7.39 10.88 1.18
C ASP A 121 7.52 9.78 0.12
N ALA A 122 6.89 8.62 0.38
CA ALA A 122 6.85 7.50 -0.56
C ALA A 122 6.06 7.88 -1.82
N TYR A 123 4.88 8.48 -1.67
CA TYR A 123 4.06 8.92 -2.79
C TYR A 123 4.79 9.94 -3.68
N GLU A 124 5.34 11.01 -3.08
CA GLU A 124 6.06 12.03 -3.83
C GLU A 124 7.30 11.46 -4.55
N TYR A 125 8.03 10.58 -3.87
CA TYR A 125 9.20 9.95 -4.49
C TYR A 125 8.79 9.07 -5.68
N ALA A 126 7.74 8.28 -5.54
CA ALA A 126 7.21 7.44 -6.61
C ALA A 126 6.81 8.28 -7.84
N VAL A 127 6.07 9.37 -7.62
CA VAL A 127 5.67 10.30 -8.70
C VAL A 127 6.90 10.87 -9.41
N ARG A 128 7.93 11.33 -8.67
CA ARG A 128 9.18 11.82 -9.25
C ARG A 128 9.93 10.76 -10.07
N ARG A 129 9.76 9.48 -9.73
CA ARG A 129 10.36 8.33 -10.44
C ARG A 129 9.52 7.83 -11.63
N GLY A 130 8.36 8.44 -11.87
CA GLY A 130 7.44 8.01 -12.91
C GLY A 130 6.70 6.70 -12.60
N ILE A 131 6.67 6.29 -11.33
CA ILE A 131 5.88 5.14 -10.86
C ILE A 131 4.42 5.59 -10.70
N ALA A 132 3.49 4.88 -11.33
CA ALA A 132 2.07 5.15 -11.19
C ALA A 132 1.65 4.93 -9.72
N SER A 133 1.25 6.00 -9.05
CA SER A 133 1.00 5.99 -7.62
C SER A 133 -0.40 6.48 -7.29
N TYR A 134 -1.02 5.81 -6.34
CA TYR A 134 -2.39 6.05 -5.87
C TYR A 134 -2.40 6.10 -4.34
N ARG A 135 -3.47 6.67 -3.77
CA ARG A 135 -3.73 6.73 -2.34
C ARG A 135 -5.03 6.03 -1.99
N THR A 136 -5.31 5.83 -0.73
CA THR A 136 -6.61 5.30 -0.27
C THR A 136 -7.79 6.09 -0.85
N VAL A 137 -7.68 7.42 -0.94
CA VAL A 137 -8.74 8.26 -1.54
C VAL A 137 -9.02 7.91 -3.00
N ASP A 138 -8.01 7.54 -3.77
CA ASP A 138 -8.18 7.17 -5.17
C ASP A 138 -8.85 5.81 -5.31
N ILE A 139 -8.53 4.85 -4.42
CA ILE A 139 -9.28 3.58 -4.34
C ILE A 139 -10.76 3.86 -4.04
N MET A 140 -11.04 4.73 -3.07
CA MET A 140 -12.43 5.07 -2.71
C MET A 140 -13.18 5.71 -3.87
N ARG A 141 -12.53 6.59 -4.66
CA ARG A 141 -13.11 7.14 -5.89
C ARG A 141 -13.41 6.07 -6.93
N HIS A 142 -12.51 5.13 -7.13
CA HIS A 142 -12.75 4.01 -8.05
C HIS A 142 -13.93 3.14 -7.58
N LEU A 143 -14.02 2.81 -6.29
CA LEU A 143 -15.14 2.05 -5.74
C LEU A 143 -16.49 2.79 -5.89
N VAL A 144 -16.50 4.11 -5.80
CA VAL A 144 -17.68 4.92 -6.05
C VAL A 144 -18.03 4.94 -7.54
N ALA A 145 -17.04 5.15 -8.41
CA ALA A 145 -17.24 5.18 -9.86
C ALA A 145 -17.71 3.83 -10.41
N ASP A 146 -17.22 2.71 -9.83
CA ASP A 146 -17.65 1.35 -10.21
C ASP A 146 -19.01 0.96 -9.61
N GLY A 147 -19.56 1.77 -8.67
CA GLY A 147 -20.84 1.52 -8.02
C GLY A 147 -20.76 0.53 -6.85
N ASP A 148 -19.58 0.17 -6.41
CA ASP A 148 -19.35 -0.74 -5.26
C ASP A 148 -19.64 -0.04 -3.92
N LEU A 149 -19.53 1.29 -3.88
CA LEU A 149 -19.87 2.15 -2.74
C LEU A 149 -20.60 3.40 -3.21
N ARG A 150 -21.44 3.95 -2.34
CA ARG A 150 -21.94 5.30 -2.50
C ARG A 150 -20.92 6.31 -1.96
N ALA A 151 -20.91 7.54 -2.52
CA ALA A 151 -19.94 8.57 -2.12
C ALA A 151 -20.04 8.95 -0.64
N ASP A 152 -21.24 8.95 -0.05
CA ASP A 152 -21.44 9.19 1.37
C ASP A 152 -20.92 8.04 2.26
N GLU A 153 -21.04 6.79 1.82
CA GLU A 153 -20.50 5.62 2.52
C GLU A 153 -18.97 5.61 2.48
N ALA A 154 -18.37 5.85 1.30
CA ALA A 154 -16.92 5.96 1.13
C ALA A 154 -16.34 7.08 2.02
N PHE A 155 -16.98 8.25 2.02
CA PHE A 155 -16.58 9.37 2.86
C PHE A 155 -16.65 9.04 4.36
N ALA A 156 -17.74 8.40 4.81
CA ALA A 156 -17.90 7.97 6.20
C ALA A 156 -16.81 6.96 6.61
N LEU A 157 -16.45 6.02 5.71
CA LEU A 157 -15.36 5.07 5.96
C LEU A 157 -14.03 5.78 6.10
N MET A 158 -13.68 6.71 5.21
CA MET A 158 -12.42 7.47 5.28
C MET A 158 -12.33 8.29 6.57
N ARG A 159 -13.40 8.94 7.00
CA ARG A 159 -13.43 9.63 8.29
C ARG A 159 -13.18 8.68 9.45
N ARG A 160 -13.81 7.50 9.45
CA ARG A 160 -13.57 6.47 10.48
C ARG A 160 -12.13 5.95 10.49
N MET A 161 -11.47 5.86 9.33
CA MET A 161 -10.04 5.55 9.23
C MET A 161 -9.22 6.65 9.91
N ALA A 162 -9.47 7.92 9.58
CA ALA A 162 -8.76 9.06 10.15
C ALA A 162 -8.99 9.18 11.68
N ASP A 163 -10.20 8.93 12.17
CA ASP A 163 -10.53 8.94 13.60
C ASP A 163 -9.79 7.85 14.41
N ARG A 164 -9.15 6.90 13.71
CA ARG A 164 -8.32 5.83 14.30
C ARG A 164 -6.81 6.07 14.11
N ASP A 165 -6.42 7.33 14.01
CA ASP A 165 -5.04 7.78 13.82
C ASP A 165 -4.37 7.17 12.58
N ARG A 166 -5.16 6.90 11.52
CA ARG A 166 -4.62 6.48 10.23
C ARG A 166 -4.20 7.71 9.42
N GLY A 167 -2.94 7.72 9.01
CA GLY A 167 -2.42 8.76 8.10
C GLY A 167 -3.00 8.55 6.70
N LEU A 168 -4.01 9.34 6.33
CA LEU A 168 -4.56 9.38 4.98
C LEU A 168 -5.17 10.75 4.69
N PHE A 169 -5.21 11.11 3.43
CA PHE A 169 -5.95 12.29 2.97
C PHE A 169 -7.46 11.98 2.98
N VAL A 170 -8.24 12.83 3.65
CA VAL A 170 -9.72 12.77 3.63
C VAL A 170 -10.25 13.99 2.90
N PRO A 171 -11.09 13.87 1.86
CA PRO A 171 -11.67 15.00 1.16
C PRO A 171 -12.60 15.81 2.09
N GLN A 172 -12.92 17.04 1.70
CA GLN A 172 -13.76 17.89 2.54
C GLN A 172 -15.25 17.48 2.51
N ARG A 173 -15.68 16.86 1.42
CA ARG A 173 -17.09 16.50 1.19
C ARG A 173 -17.18 15.17 0.45
N SER A 174 -18.28 14.43 0.67
CA SER A 174 -18.54 13.16 -0.01
C SER A 174 -18.55 13.27 -1.54
N ARG A 175 -19.11 14.36 -2.09
CA ARG A 175 -19.14 14.61 -3.55
C ARG A 175 -17.76 14.75 -4.20
N ASP A 176 -16.72 14.99 -3.42
CA ASP A 176 -15.34 15.04 -3.92
C ASP A 176 -14.78 13.64 -4.23
N LEU A 177 -15.60 12.59 -3.99
CA LEU A 177 -15.34 11.18 -4.33
C LEU A 177 -16.09 10.68 -5.58
N GLU A 178 -16.94 11.51 -6.18
CA GLU A 178 -17.71 11.19 -7.40
C GLU A 178 -16.88 11.29 -8.67
#